data_e014b9f90751b36523a395aaaec821d4
#
_entry.id   e014b9f90751b36523a395aaaec821d4
#
_cell.length_a   1.000
_cell.length_b   1.000
_cell.length_c   1.000
_cell.angle_alpha   90.00
_cell.angle_beta   90.00
_cell.angle_gamma   90.00
#
_symmetry.space_group_name_H-M   'P 1'
#
loop_
_entity.id
_entity.type
_entity.pdbx_description
1 polymer ?
#
loop_
_entity_poly.entity_id
_entity_poly.type
_entity_poly.pdbx_seq_one_letter_code
_entity_poly.pdbx_strand_id
1 'polypeptide(L)'
;VTGVAPVRFDHDDLSVIDLVVDRGRTTVLEIDALRIPHGYTALVGPNGSGKTTLLHVFAGLIEPRRGTIEFGMCVTGGRSTRLAYVLQSQPASEHLLVTAREVVALARSSRRGLFRRLDRADRVAIDEALERLEISHLANRHLAEMSGGQRQRVFIAQGLAQGAEVLLLDEPVAGLDLASMHTIRRAIDEECAAGRTVVVATHDLEEARRADCVVMLAGRVVAAGAPSDVLRAEHLREAYTGRVIELGDGLMTVDDEHHHDH
;
A
#
# COMPACT_ATOMS: atom_id res chain seq x y z
N VAL A 1 -30.41 3.27 22.23
CA VAL A 1 -30.41 2.42 21.04
C VAL A 1 -30.56 3.36 19.84
N THR A 2 -29.45 3.92 19.36
CA THR A 2 -29.40 4.75 18.14
C THR A 2 -29.08 3.80 17.00
N GLY A 3 -30.10 3.55 16.15
CA GLY A 3 -29.97 2.73 14.97
C GLY A 3 -29.02 3.37 13.98
N VAL A 4 -27.84 2.79 13.80
CA VAL A 4 -26.96 3.09 12.67
C VAL A 4 -27.65 2.53 11.43
N ALA A 5 -27.99 3.41 10.49
CA ALA A 5 -28.54 2.99 9.20
C ALA A 5 -27.52 2.05 8.52
N PRO A 6 -27.97 0.98 7.83
CA PRO A 6 -27.05 0.11 7.12
C PRO A 6 -26.28 0.92 6.07
N VAL A 7 -24.96 0.98 6.21
CA VAL A 7 -24.07 1.61 5.24
C VAL A 7 -24.20 0.79 3.95
N ARG A 8 -24.81 1.35 2.91
CA ARG A 8 -24.79 0.75 1.58
C ARG A 8 -23.42 1.01 0.99
N PHE A 9 -22.64 -0.04 0.83
CA PHE A 9 -21.37 0.02 0.09
C PHE A 9 -21.66 0.05 -1.41
N ASP A 10 -20.96 0.91 -2.17
CA ASP A 10 -20.94 0.81 -3.62
C ASP A 10 -20.26 -0.50 -4.01
N HIS A 11 -20.75 -1.12 -5.08
CA HIS A 11 -20.38 -2.50 -5.44
C HIS A 11 -18.90 -2.71 -5.82
N ASP A 12 -18.10 -1.66 -5.87
CA ASP A 12 -16.69 -1.71 -6.29
C ASP A 12 -15.67 -1.32 -5.22
N ASP A 13 -16.10 -0.91 -4.01
CA ASP A 13 -15.20 -0.52 -2.93
C ASP A 13 -14.55 -1.72 -2.23
N LEU A 14 -13.32 -1.51 -1.73
CA LEU A 14 -12.70 -2.43 -0.79
C LEU A 14 -13.23 -2.14 0.62
N SER A 15 -13.91 -3.10 1.22
CA SER A 15 -14.51 -2.94 2.55
C SER A 15 -14.10 -4.04 3.52
N VAL A 16 -14.12 -3.68 4.79
CA VAL A 16 -13.81 -4.54 5.93
C VAL A 16 -14.95 -4.46 6.93
N ILE A 17 -15.41 -5.60 7.43
CA ILE A 17 -16.46 -5.69 8.44
C ILE A 17 -15.99 -6.64 9.53
N ASP A 18 -16.05 -6.17 10.78
CA ASP A 18 -15.86 -6.96 12.00
C ASP A 18 -14.49 -7.68 12.06
N LEU A 19 -13.45 -7.02 11.54
CA LEU A 19 -12.12 -7.60 11.38
C LEU A 19 -11.36 -7.64 12.71
N VAL A 20 -10.83 -8.81 13.05
CA VAL A 20 -9.88 -8.99 14.16
C VAL A 20 -8.69 -9.80 13.69
N VAL A 21 -7.50 -9.24 13.88
CA VAL A 21 -6.24 -9.87 13.47
C VAL A 21 -5.33 -10.05 14.66
N ASP A 22 -4.85 -11.28 14.86
CA ASP A 22 -3.90 -11.62 15.90
C ASP A 22 -2.51 -11.89 15.33
N ARG A 23 -1.47 -11.54 16.08
CA ARG A 23 -0.10 -12.04 15.92
C ARG A 23 0.30 -12.82 17.16
N GLY A 24 0.38 -14.14 17.02
CA GLY A 24 0.57 -15.03 18.15
C GLY A 24 -0.62 -14.97 19.10
N ARG A 25 -0.42 -14.45 20.33
CA ARG A 25 -1.47 -14.31 21.34
C ARG A 25 -2.01 -12.89 21.51
N THR A 26 -1.52 -11.94 20.70
CA THR A 26 -1.86 -10.53 20.85
C THR A 26 -2.72 -10.09 19.67
N THR A 27 -3.86 -9.47 19.95
CA THR A 27 -4.65 -8.77 18.92
C THR A 27 -3.91 -7.50 18.52
N VAL A 28 -3.59 -7.40 17.24
CA VAL A 28 -2.82 -6.27 16.67
C VAL A 28 -3.68 -5.31 15.86
N LEU A 29 -4.87 -5.76 15.46
CA LEU A 29 -5.80 -4.91 14.70
C LEU A 29 -7.24 -5.35 14.96
N GLU A 30 -8.10 -4.38 15.26
CA GLU A 30 -9.54 -4.55 15.45
C GLU A 30 -10.28 -3.42 14.70
N ILE A 31 -11.12 -3.77 13.73
CA ILE A 31 -11.84 -2.82 12.88
C ILE A 31 -13.28 -3.27 12.76
N ASP A 32 -14.22 -2.50 13.30
CA ASP A 32 -15.66 -2.78 13.19
C ASP A 32 -16.14 -2.65 11.75
N ALA A 33 -15.80 -1.53 11.09
CA ALA A 33 -16.09 -1.29 9.68
C ALA A 33 -15.08 -0.31 9.09
N LEU A 34 -14.64 -0.57 7.87
CA LEU A 34 -13.79 0.34 7.09
C LEU A 34 -14.16 0.23 5.62
N ARG A 35 -14.28 1.39 4.96
CA ARG A 35 -14.46 1.50 3.51
C ARG A 35 -13.28 2.24 2.92
N ILE A 36 -12.70 1.67 1.88
CA ILE A 36 -11.64 2.26 1.07
C ILE A 36 -12.23 2.55 -0.31
N PRO A 37 -12.42 3.83 -0.67
CA PRO A 37 -12.98 4.22 -1.95
C PRO A 37 -11.98 4.01 -3.09
N HIS A 38 -12.46 4.12 -4.34
CA HIS A 38 -11.60 4.25 -5.50
C HIS A 38 -10.70 5.48 -5.40
N GLY A 39 -9.56 5.44 -6.07
CA GLY A 39 -8.56 6.50 -6.03
C GLY A 39 -7.44 6.23 -5.03
N TYR A 40 -6.82 7.27 -4.53
CA TYR A 40 -5.69 7.20 -3.62
C TYR A 40 -6.11 7.21 -2.15
N THR A 41 -5.89 6.13 -1.43
CA THR A 41 -6.07 6.06 0.03
C THR A 41 -4.72 5.91 0.73
N ALA A 42 -4.45 6.77 1.71
CA ALA A 42 -3.29 6.68 2.58
C ALA A 42 -3.67 6.04 3.93
N LEU A 43 -2.95 4.98 4.32
CA LEU A 43 -3.00 4.42 5.67
C LEU A 43 -1.89 5.06 6.50
N VAL A 44 -2.25 5.79 7.56
CA VAL A 44 -1.30 6.47 8.44
C VAL A 44 -1.42 5.98 9.89
N GLY A 45 -0.37 6.18 10.66
CA GLY A 45 -0.33 5.81 12.08
C GLY A 45 1.10 5.45 12.50
N PRO A 46 1.36 5.35 13.80
CA PRO A 46 2.68 5.04 14.34
C PRO A 46 3.17 3.65 13.94
N ASN A 47 4.45 3.38 14.19
CA ASN A 47 5.01 2.04 14.00
C ASN A 47 4.26 1.04 14.90
N GLY A 48 3.89 -0.12 14.33
CA GLY A 48 3.08 -1.11 15.03
C GLY A 48 1.57 -0.83 15.07
N SER A 49 1.07 0.25 14.44
CA SER A 49 -0.37 0.58 14.43
C SER A 49 -1.25 -0.36 13.60
N GLY A 50 -0.65 -1.30 12.85
CA GLY A 50 -1.40 -2.28 12.05
C GLY A 50 -1.46 -1.99 10.55
N LYS A 51 -0.81 -0.94 10.00
CA LYS A 51 -0.81 -0.60 8.55
C LYS A 51 -0.42 -1.78 7.67
N THR A 52 0.81 -2.27 7.84
CA THR A 52 1.31 -3.45 7.10
C THR A 52 0.46 -4.69 7.35
N THR A 53 -0.05 -4.87 8.58
CA THR A 53 -0.94 -5.99 8.90
C THR A 53 -2.24 -5.90 8.10
N LEU A 54 -2.85 -4.72 7.99
CA LEU A 54 -4.05 -4.51 7.18
C LEU A 54 -3.77 -4.77 5.70
N LEU A 55 -2.64 -4.27 5.16
CA LEU A 55 -2.24 -4.57 3.78
C LEU A 55 -2.04 -6.08 3.56
N HIS A 56 -1.43 -6.80 4.51
CA HIS A 56 -1.26 -8.26 4.43
C HIS A 56 -2.59 -9.00 4.45
N VAL A 57 -3.57 -8.53 5.23
CA VAL A 57 -4.91 -9.11 5.26
C VAL A 57 -5.62 -8.89 3.91
N PHE A 58 -5.54 -7.68 3.34
CA PHE A 58 -6.07 -7.39 2.00
C PHE A 58 -5.41 -8.27 0.93
N ALA A 59 -4.09 -8.47 1.03
CA ALA A 59 -3.33 -9.33 0.11
C ALA A 59 -3.58 -10.84 0.29
N GLY A 60 -4.36 -11.24 1.33
CA GLY A 60 -4.59 -12.65 1.67
C GLY A 60 -3.34 -13.37 2.18
N LEU A 61 -2.36 -12.62 2.70
CA LEU A 61 -1.12 -13.15 3.30
C LEU A 61 -1.29 -13.49 4.79
N ILE A 62 -2.26 -12.86 5.44
CA ILE A 62 -2.65 -13.13 6.82
C ILE A 62 -4.15 -13.39 6.84
N GLU A 63 -4.55 -14.51 7.43
CA GLU A 63 -5.95 -14.83 7.67
C GLU A 63 -6.41 -14.18 8.99
N PRO A 64 -7.47 -13.36 8.97
CA PRO A 64 -7.98 -12.75 10.19
C PRO A 64 -8.64 -13.81 11.09
N ARG A 65 -8.59 -13.60 12.41
CA ARG A 65 -9.31 -14.44 13.36
C ARG A 65 -10.83 -14.33 13.17
N ARG A 66 -11.33 -13.16 12.79
CA ARG A 66 -12.73 -12.85 12.57
C ARG A 66 -12.86 -11.74 11.54
N GLY A 67 -14.02 -11.67 10.92
CA GLY A 67 -14.39 -10.60 9.99
C GLY A 67 -14.31 -11.01 8.53
N THR A 68 -14.81 -10.13 7.68
CA THR A 68 -14.86 -10.31 6.24
C THR A 68 -14.23 -9.13 5.53
N ILE A 69 -13.61 -9.44 4.38
CA ILE A 69 -13.11 -8.45 3.44
C ILE A 69 -13.89 -8.65 2.16
N GLU A 70 -14.50 -7.60 1.69
CA GLU A 70 -15.26 -7.58 0.45
C GLU A 70 -14.54 -6.68 -0.56
N PHE A 71 -14.41 -7.17 -1.77
CA PHE A 71 -13.86 -6.43 -2.88
C PHE A 71 -14.82 -6.54 -4.07
N GLY A 72 -15.58 -5.47 -4.31
CA GLY A 72 -16.67 -5.50 -5.26
C GLY A 72 -17.68 -6.60 -4.90
N MET A 73 -18.21 -7.30 -5.90
CA MET A 73 -19.12 -8.44 -5.69
C MET A 73 -18.45 -9.76 -5.29
N CYS A 74 -17.15 -9.75 -4.97
CA CYS A 74 -16.40 -10.96 -4.59
C CYS A 74 -16.03 -10.93 -3.11
N VAL A 75 -16.67 -11.79 -2.32
CA VAL A 75 -16.18 -12.16 -0.98
C VAL A 75 -14.87 -12.94 -1.17
N THR A 76 -13.75 -12.41 -0.68
CA THR A 76 -12.44 -13.02 -0.91
C THR A 76 -12.22 -14.20 0.04
N GLY A 77 -12.31 -15.39 -0.48
CA GLY A 77 -11.78 -16.63 0.12
C GLY A 77 -10.68 -17.28 -0.72
N GLY A 78 -10.06 -16.55 -1.67
CA GLY A 78 -9.02 -17.04 -2.55
C GLY A 78 -8.13 -15.92 -3.09
N ARG A 79 -6.90 -16.24 -3.56
CA ARG A 79 -5.97 -15.30 -4.19
C ARG A 79 -6.66 -14.55 -5.33
N SER A 80 -7.03 -13.30 -5.07
CA SER A 80 -7.62 -12.44 -6.10
C SER A 80 -6.54 -11.98 -7.07
N THR A 81 -6.71 -12.25 -8.37
CA THR A 81 -5.88 -11.69 -9.44
C THR A 81 -6.11 -10.19 -9.62
N ARG A 82 -7.06 -9.61 -8.88
CA ARG A 82 -7.49 -8.22 -8.93
C ARG A 82 -6.65 -7.32 -8.02
N LEU A 83 -5.76 -7.89 -7.19
CA LEU A 83 -4.96 -7.17 -6.23
C LEU A 83 -3.46 -7.41 -6.45
N ALA A 84 -2.68 -6.34 -6.49
CA ALA A 84 -1.23 -6.35 -6.48
C ALA A 84 -0.72 -5.78 -5.15
N TYR A 85 0.23 -6.47 -4.53
CA TYR A 85 0.89 -6.00 -3.31
C TYR A 85 2.39 -5.83 -3.54
N VAL A 86 2.87 -4.63 -3.29
CA VAL A 86 4.30 -4.27 -3.38
C VAL A 86 4.82 -4.04 -1.97
N LEU A 87 5.70 -4.94 -1.56
CA LEU A 87 6.41 -4.87 -0.28
C LEU A 87 7.43 -3.73 -0.28
N GLN A 88 7.70 -3.20 0.90
CA GLN A 88 8.89 -2.38 1.12
C GLN A 88 10.15 -3.16 0.70
N SER A 89 11.06 -2.50 -0.04
CA SER A 89 12.29 -3.11 -0.52
C SER A 89 13.14 -3.62 0.65
N GLN A 90 13.39 -4.94 0.69
CA GLN A 90 14.16 -5.56 1.76
C GLN A 90 15.63 -5.75 1.36
N PRO A 91 16.59 -5.72 2.31
CA PRO A 91 18.00 -5.98 2.04
C PRO A 91 18.27 -7.34 1.38
N ALA A 92 17.41 -8.34 1.61
CA ALA A 92 17.53 -9.67 0.98
C ALA A 92 17.50 -9.62 -0.55
N SER A 93 16.91 -8.58 -1.15
CA SER A 93 16.89 -8.39 -2.61
C SER A 93 18.25 -8.03 -3.20
N GLU A 94 19.23 -7.64 -2.38
CA GLU A 94 20.59 -7.28 -2.81
C GLU A 94 21.42 -8.47 -3.30
N HIS A 95 21.00 -9.68 -2.99
CA HIS A 95 21.71 -10.91 -3.39
C HIS A 95 21.03 -11.65 -4.55
N LEU A 96 19.93 -11.13 -5.08
CA LEU A 96 19.21 -11.79 -6.16
C LEU A 96 19.90 -11.53 -7.51
N LEU A 97 20.37 -12.60 -8.14
CA LEU A 97 20.94 -12.58 -9.50
C LEU A 97 19.82 -12.62 -10.55
N VAL A 98 18.85 -11.71 -10.42
CA VAL A 98 17.73 -11.53 -11.36
C VAL A 98 17.77 -10.12 -11.92
N THR A 99 17.40 -9.97 -13.17
CA THR A 99 17.33 -8.67 -13.85
C THR A 99 16.02 -7.95 -13.51
N ALA A 100 15.99 -6.62 -13.67
CA ALA A 100 14.76 -5.84 -13.49
C ALA A 100 13.60 -6.38 -14.34
N ARG A 101 13.86 -6.70 -15.60
CA ARG A 101 12.87 -7.28 -16.53
C ARG A 101 12.31 -8.60 -16.04
N GLU A 102 13.15 -9.48 -15.52
CA GLU A 102 12.72 -10.77 -14.96
C GLU A 102 11.81 -10.58 -13.75
N VAL A 103 12.16 -9.65 -12.85
CA VAL A 103 11.31 -9.34 -11.68
C VAL A 103 9.95 -8.84 -12.13
N VAL A 104 9.89 -7.87 -13.04
CA VAL A 104 8.63 -7.34 -13.55
C VAL A 104 7.82 -8.43 -14.28
N ALA A 105 8.50 -9.32 -15.01
CA ALA A 105 7.88 -10.44 -15.71
C ALA A 105 7.22 -11.48 -14.78
N LEU A 106 7.68 -11.62 -13.52
CA LEU A 106 7.06 -12.52 -12.54
C LEU A 106 5.59 -12.18 -12.29
N ALA A 107 5.23 -10.90 -12.34
CA ALA A 107 3.85 -10.44 -12.17
C ALA A 107 2.90 -11.00 -13.24
N ARG A 108 3.37 -11.15 -14.46
CA ARG A 108 2.60 -11.71 -15.59
C ARG A 108 2.57 -13.22 -15.56
N SER A 109 3.68 -13.85 -15.14
CA SER A 109 3.79 -15.31 -15.05
C SER A 109 2.84 -15.88 -13.99
N SER A 110 2.64 -15.20 -12.86
CA SER A 110 1.75 -15.64 -11.78
C SER A 110 0.27 -15.72 -12.21
N ARG A 111 -0.18 -14.86 -13.14
CA ARG A 111 -1.55 -14.88 -13.67
C ARG A 111 -1.84 -16.04 -14.62
N ARG A 112 -0.82 -16.54 -15.32
CA ARG A 112 -0.97 -17.55 -16.36
C ARG A 112 -0.60 -18.96 -15.92
N GLY A 113 0.04 -19.10 -14.75
CA GLY A 113 0.63 -20.36 -14.26
C GLY A 113 2.09 -20.54 -14.71
N LEU A 114 2.87 -21.23 -13.86
CA LEU A 114 4.34 -21.31 -13.91
C LEU A 114 4.94 -21.80 -15.23
N PHE A 115 4.17 -22.48 -16.10
CA PHE A 115 4.66 -23.15 -17.32
C PHE A 115 4.20 -22.48 -18.63
N ARG A 116 3.49 -21.35 -18.57
CA ARG A 116 3.07 -20.66 -19.79
C ARG A 116 4.06 -19.57 -20.18
N ARG A 117 4.48 -19.58 -21.45
CA ARG A 117 5.34 -18.53 -22.00
C ARG A 117 4.58 -17.20 -22.04
N LEU A 118 5.30 -16.11 -21.76
CA LEU A 118 4.81 -14.74 -21.92
C LEU A 118 4.47 -14.49 -23.40
N ASP A 119 3.27 -14.00 -23.62
CA ASP A 119 2.82 -13.61 -24.97
C ASP A 119 3.24 -12.15 -25.31
N ARG A 120 2.73 -11.65 -26.43
CA ARG A 120 3.03 -10.28 -26.87
C ARG A 120 2.44 -9.23 -25.91
N ALA A 121 1.22 -9.44 -25.42
CA ALA A 121 0.56 -8.51 -24.51
C ALA A 121 1.29 -8.44 -23.15
N ASP A 122 1.79 -9.57 -22.64
CA ASP A 122 2.59 -9.59 -21.42
C ASP A 122 3.89 -8.79 -21.59
N ARG A 123 4.57 -8.93 -22.72
CA ARG A 123 5.81 -8.18 -23.00
C ARG A 123 5.56 -6.68 -23.09
N VAL A 124 4.48 -6.27 -23.74
CA VAL A 124 4.07 -4.85 -23.81
C VAL A 124 3.81 -4.32 -22.42
N ALA A 125 3.04 -5.02 -21.57
CA ALA A 125 2.77 -4.58 -20.20
C ALA A 125 4.04 -4.47 -19.34
N ILE A 126 5.02 -5.35 -19.55
CA ILE A 126 6.33 -5.28 -18.87
C ILE A 126 7.10 -4.04 -19.34
N ASP A 127 7.16 -3.80 -20.66
CA ASP A 127 7.89 -2.66 -21.23
C ASP A 127 7.25 -1.33 -20.78
N GLU A 128 5.94 -1.22 -20.83
CA GLU A 128 5.18 -0.05 -20.35
C GLU A 128 5.42 0.23 -18.87
N ALA A 129 5.42 -0.81 -18.01
CA ALA A 129 5.68 -0.64 -16.59
C ALA A 129 7.12 -0.16 -16.32
N LEU A 130 8.11 -0.69 -17.04
CA LEU A 130 9.50 -0.24 -16.95
C LEU A 130 9.66 1.22 -17.43
N GLU A 131 8.95 1.61 -18.48
CA GLU A 131 8.98 2.97 -19.02
C GLU A 131 8.35 3.97 -18.07
N ARG A 132 7.17 3.67 -17.52
CA ARG A 132 6.46 4.52 -16.56
C ARG A 132 7.30 4.81 -15.32
N LEU A 133 8.09 3.84 -14.86
CA LEU A 133 9.02 3.98 -13.73
C LEU A 133 10.42 4.49 -14.16
N GLU A 134 10.62 4.87 -15.43
CA GLU A 134 11.87 5.42 -15.97
C GLU A 134 13.09 4.50 -15.75
N ILE A 135 12.88 3.19 -15.82
CA ILE A 135 13.91 2.16 -15.60
C ILE A 135 14.12 1.24 -16.82
N SER A 136 13.57 1.59 -18.01
CA SER A 136 13.76 0.80 -19.23
C SER A 136 15.23 0.57 -19.58
N HIS A 137 16.09 1.57 -19.33
CA HIS A 137 17.54 1.50 -19.54
C HIS A 137 18.25 0.54 -18.57
N LEU A 138 17.58 0.15 -17.46
CA LEU A 138 18.07 -0.80 -16.46
C LEU A 138 17.46 -2.19 -16.62
N ALA A 139 16.62 -2.42 -17.61
CA ALA A 139 15.83 -3.65 -17.76
C ALA A 139 16.65 -4.94 -17.66
N ASN A 140 17.86 -4.95 -18.21
CA ASN A 140 18.77 -6.10 -18.23
C ASN A 140 19.82 -6.06 -17.10
N ARG A 141 19.76 -5.08 -16.20
CA ARG A 141 20.66 -4.96 -15.06
C ARG A 141 20.16 -5.80 -13.89
N HIS A 142 21.09 -6.44 -13.15
CA HIS A 142 20.74 -7.21 -11.97
C HIS A 142 20.32 -6.30 -10.81
N LEU A 143 19.33 -6.74 -10.00
CA LEU A 143 18.87 -5.98 -8.82
C LEU A 143 20.02 -5.68 -7.85
N ALA A 144 20.95 -6.60 -7.68
CA ALA A 144 22.13 -6.44 -6.83
C ALA A 144 23.01 -5.23 -7.19
N GLU A 145 22.96 -4.78 -8.44
CA GLU A 145 23.75 -3.65 -8.96
C GLU A 145 23.01 -2.31 -8.91
N MET A 146 21.76 -2.30 -8.42
CA MET A 146 20.88 -1.12 -8.41
C MET A 146 20.93 -0.39 -7.08
N SER A 147 20.70 0.93 -7.12
CA SER A 147 20.43 1.71 -5.92
C SER A 147 19.09 1.30 -5.28
N GLY A 148 18.89 1.64 -4.00
CA GLY A 148 17.61 1.40 -3.30
C GLY A 148 16.41 1.97 -4.06
N GLY A 149 16.51 3.22 -4.53
CA GLY A 149 15.44 3.85 -5.31
C GLY A 149 15.20 3.19 -6.67
N GLN A 150 16.25 2.69 -7.33
CA GLN A 150 16.10 1.91 -8.56
C GLN A 150 15.39 0.59 -8.30
N ARG A 151 15.78 -0.14 -7.26
CA ARG A 151 15.11 -1.39 -6.84
C ARG A 151 13.64 -1.17 -6.50
N GLN A 152 13.35 -0.12 -5.73
CA GLN A 152 11.96 0.22 -5.37
C GLN A 152 11.11 0.48 -6.62
N ARG A 153 11.63 1.23 -7.60
CA ARG A 153 10.94 1.45 -8.89
C ARG A 153 10.72 0.14 -9.65
N VAL A 154 11.64 -0.84 -9.59
CA VAL A 154 11.44 -2.17 -10.19
C VAL A 154 10.29 -2.92 -9.53
N PHE A 155 10.19 -2.92 -8.17
CA PHE A 155 9.09 -3.59 -7.47
C PHE A 155 7.74 -2.92 -7.73
N ILE A 156 7.70 -1.60 -7.84
CA ILE A 156 6.48 -0.89 -8.22
C ILE A 156 6.10 -1.22 -9.68
N ALA A 157 7.08 -1.23 -10.61
CA ALA A 157 6.84 -1.66 -11.99
C ALA A 157 6.28 -3.10 -12.05
N GLN A 158 6.74 -4.00 -11.19
CA GLN A 158 6.18 -5.35 -11.04
C GLN A 158 4.70 -5.29 -10.65
N GLY A 159 4.33 -4.47 -9.66
CA GLY A 159 2.94 -4.28 -9.26
C GLY A 159 2.07 -3.73 -10.39
N LEU A 160 2.56 -2.70 -11.11
CA LEU A 160 1.86 -2.11 -12.25
C LEU A 160 1.66 -3.11 -13.39
N ALA A 161 2.71 -3.88 -13.74
CA ALA A 161 2.64 -4.89 -14.80
C ALA A 161 1.61 -5.99 -14.49
N GLN A 162 1.27 -6.21 -13.22
CA GLN A 162 0.20 -7.14 -12.85
C GLN A 162 -1.15 -6.70 -13.40
N GLY A 163 -1.39 -5.39 -13.57
CA GLY A 163 -2.64 -4.84 -14.09
C GLY A 163 -3.82 -5.16 -13.19
N ALA A 164 -3.62 -5.08 -11.88
CA ALA A 164 -4.63 -5.30 -10.86
C ALA A 164 -5.57 -4.09 -10.73
N GLU A 165 -6.76 -4.29 -10.20
CA GLU A 165 -7.72 -3.22 -9.91
C GLU A 165 -7.37 -2.49 -8.61
N VAL A 166 -6.73 -3.20 -7.68
CA VAL A 166 -6.22 -2.64 -6.42
C VAL A 166 -4.72 -2.81 -6.36
N LEU A 167 -4.02 -1.71 -6.08
CA LEU A 167 -2.58 -1.67 -5.85
C LEU A 167 -2.32 -1.32 -4.38
N LEU A 168 -1.71 -2.22 -3.65
CA LEU A 168 -1.29 -2.03 -2.26
C LEU A 168 0.21 -1.76 -2.22
N LEU A 169 0.61 -0.66 -1.60
CA LEU A 169 2.00 -0.22 -1.49
C LEU A 169 2.36 -0.01 -0.01
N ASP A 170 3.41 -0.67 0.46
CA ASP A 170 3.91 -0.49 1.81
C ASP A 170 5.18 0.36 1.78
N GLU A 171 5.08 1.60 2.30
CA GLU A 171 6.16 2.60 2.35
C GLU A 171 6.88 2.85 1.01
N PRO A 172 6.14 3.11 -0.11
CA PRO A 172 6.72 3.08 -1.45
C PRO A 172 7.78 4.16 -1.71
N VAL A 173 7.79 5.24 -0.94
CA VAL A 173 8.69 6.39 -1.15
C VAL A 173 9.65 6.63 0.04
N ALA A 174 9.60 5.80 1.08
CA ALA A 174 10.41 6.00 2.28
C ALA A 174 11.93 5.90 1.97
N GLY A 175 12.69 6.90 2.42
CA GLY A 175 14.15 6.94 2.28
C GLY A 175 14.66 7.08 0.84
N LEU A 176 13.82 7.50 -0.11
CA LEU A 176 14.19 7.68 -1.50
C LEU A 176 14.64 9.12 -1.80
N ASP A 177 15.43 9.25 -2.87
CA ASP A 177 15.75 10.56 -3.46
C ASP A 177 14.51 11.19 -4.12
N LEU A 178 14.53 12.53 -4.27
CA LEU A 178 13.40 13.29 -4.82
C LEU A 178 12.97 12.84 -6.24
N ALA A 179 13.93 12.45 -7.08
CA ALA A 179 13.61 12.02 -8.45
C ALA A 179 12.84 10.69 -8.44
N SER A 180 13.29 9.72 -7.64
CA SER A 180 12.59 8.45 -7.45
C SER A 180 11.21 8.64 -6.84
N MET A 181 11.07 9.52 -5.82
CA MET A 181 9.76 9.86 -5.23
C MET A 181 8.80 10.45 -6.28
N HIS A 182 9.26 11.41 -7.09
CA HIS A 182 8.44 12.03 -8.13
C HIS A 182 7.94 11.01 -9.16
N THR A 183 8.81 10.11 -9.62
CA THR A 183 8.46 9.08 -10.59
C THR A 183 7.40 8.13 -10.02
N ILE A 184 7.54 7.70 -8.75
CA ILE A 184 6.60 6.82 -8.08
C ILE A 184 5.25 7.50 -7.88
N ARG A 185 5.25 8.76 -7.38
CA ARG A 185 4.02 9.55 -7.19
C ARG A 185 3.24 9.71 -8.49
N ARG A 186 3.92 10.06 -9.57
CA ARG A 186 3.29 10.16 -10.90
C ARG A 186 2.65 8.82 -11.30
N ALA A 187 3.33 7.69 -11.11
CA ALA A 187 2.77 6.38 -11.43
C ALA A 187 1.53 6.05 -10.58
N ILE A 188 1.49 6.44 -9.31
CA ILE A 188 0.30 6.33 -8.44
C ILE A 188 -0.84 7.19 -8.98
N ASP A 189 -0.58 8.46 -9.30
CA ASP A 189 -1.57 9.38 -9.83
C ASP A 189 -2.18 8.87 -11.15
N GLU A 190 -1.35 8.27 -12.03
CA GLU A 190 -1.80 7.64 -13.28
C GLU A 190 -2.69 6.41 -13.04
N GLU A 191 -2.40 5.58 -12.03
CA GLU A 191 -3.24 4.44 -11.67
C GLU A 191 -4.61 4.90 -11.17
N CYS A 192 -4.63 5.93 -10.30
CA CYS A 192 -5.87 6.52 -9.81
C CYS A 192 -6.69 7.16 -10.94
N ALA A 193 -6.04 7.90 -11.85
CA ALA A 193 -6.68 8.47 -13.03
C ALA A 193 -7.26 7.41 -13.98
N ALA A 194 -6.68 6.20 -14.00
CA ALA A 194 -7.19 5.06 -14.73
C ALA A 194 -8.36 4.34 -14.01
N GLY A 195 -8.87 4.89 -12.90
CA GLY A 195 -9.99 4.35 -12.12
C GLY A 195 -9.63 3.18 -11.20
N ARG A 196 -8.34 3.01 -10.86
CA ARG A 196 -7.90 1.96 -9.93
C ARG A 196 -7.89 2.47 -8.49
N THR A 197 -7.95 1.53 -7.55
CA THR A 197 -7.77 1.81 -6.14
C THR A 197 -6.31 1.64 -5.76
N VAL A 198 -5.68 2.68 -5.19
CA VAL A 198 -4.31 2.61 -4.70
C VAL A 198 -4.32 2.86 -3.20
N VAL A 199 -3.82 1.89 -2.43
CA VAL A 199 -3.72 1.99 -0.97
C VAL A 199 -2.24 2.03 -0.59
N VAL A 200 -1.81 3.12 0.05
CA VAL A 200 -0.42 3.34 0.45
C VAL A 200 -0.34 3.40 1.97
N ALA A 201 0.41 2.49 2.57
CA ALA A 201 0.82 2.66 3.96
C ALA A 201 2.02 3.60 4.02
N THR A 202 1.94 4.62 4.86
CA THR A 202 3.01 5.60 5.04
C THR A 202 3.01 6.15 6.47
N HIS A 203 4.16 6.62 6.94
CA HIS A 203 4.28 7.43 8.16
C HIS A 203 4.40 8.92 7.84
N ASP A 204 4.56 9.29 6.55
CA ASP A 204 4.69 10.67 6.11
C ASP A 204 3.30 11.33 5.96
N LEU A 205 3.03 12.32 6.81
CA LEU A 205 1.77 13.07 6.81
C LEU A 205 1.63 13.97 5.57
N GLU A 206 2.75 14.41 4.97
CA GLU A 206 2.71 15.19 3.73
C GLU A 206 2.29 14.30 2.54
N GLU A 207 2.74 13.04 2.54
CA GLU A 207 2.25 12.07 1.55
C GLU A 207 0.75 11.79 1.74
N ALA A 208 0.32 11.67 2.99
CA ALA A 208 -1.09 11.45 3.31
C ALA A 208 -2.00 12.63 2.90
N ARG A 209 -1.51 13.87 2.93
CA ARG A 209 -2.27 15.06 2.48
C ARG A 209 -2.63 15.03 0.99
N ARG A 210 -1.90 14.27 0.19
CA ARG A 210 -2.15 14.13 -1.26
C ARG A 210 -3.23 13.11 -1.59
N ALA A 211 -3.61 12.28 -0.61
CA ALA A 211 -4.60 11.23 -0.83
C ALA A 211 -6.03 11.79 -0.96
N ASP A 212 -6.88 11.05 -1.65
CA ASP A 212 -8.33 11.33 -1.69
C ASP A 212 -9.01 10.93 -0.37
N CYS A 213 -8.48 9.88 0.27
CA CYS A 213 -8.93 9.37 1.55
C CYS A 213 -7.74 9.05 2.46
N VAL A 214 -7.87 9.32 3.74
CA VAL A 214 -6.90 8.93 4.77
C VAL A 214 -7.57 8.01 5.77
N VAL A 215 -6.89 6.95 6.15
CA VAL A 215 -7.29 6.05 7.25
C VAL A 215 -6.20 6.10 8.31
N MET A 216 -6.54 6.62 9.50
CA MET A 216 -5.62 6.68 10.63
C MET A 216 -5.79 5.47 11.53
N LEU A 217 -4.70 4.75 11.76
CA LEU A 217 -4.67 3.49 12.51
C LEU A 217 -3.84 3.60 13.79
N ALA A 218 -4.37 2.98 14.86
CA ALA A 218 -3.68 2.76 16.13
C ALA A 218 -4.17 1.43 16.76
N GLY A 219 -3.93 0.30 16.07
CA GLY A 219 -4.54 -1.00 16.41
C GLY A 219 -6.04 -1.07 16.09
N ARG A 220 -6.66 0.06 15.80
CA ARG A 220 -8.04 0.27 15.36
C ARG A 220 -8.10 1.44 14.38
N VAL A 221 -9.22 1.66 13.75
CA VAL A 221 -9.46 2.89 12.99
C VAL A 221 -9.74 4.02 13.98
N VAL A 222 -8.87 5.04 14.00
CA VAL A 222 -9.06 6.27 14.79
C VAL A 222 -9.97 7.23 14.02
N ALA A 223 -9.68 7.42 12.74
CA ALA A 223 -10.49 8.25 11.83
C ALA A 223 -10.29 7.78 10.38
N ALA A 224 -11.31 7.97 9.55
CA ALA A 224 -11.24 7.72 8.11
C ALA A 224 -12.06 8.76 7.35
N GLY A 225 -11.54 9.27 6.23
CA GLY A 225 -12.21 10.29 5.41
C GLY A 225 -11.24 11.22 4.69
N ALA A 226 -11.70 12.42 4.37
CA ALA A 226 -10.88 13.42 3.70
C ALA A 226 -9.64 13.81 4.56
N PRO A 227 -8.47 14.08 3.93
CA PRO A 227 -7.26 14.44 4.67
C PRO A 227 -7.45 15.57 5.68
N SER A 228 -8.21 16.61 5.32
CA SER A 228 -8.52 17.75 6.19
C SER A 228 -9.31 17.38 7.46
N ASP A 229 -10.07 16.30 7.41
CA ASP A 229 -10.89 15.83 8.52
C ASP A 229 -10.15 14.84 9.41
N VAL A 230 -9.30 14.02 8.81
CA VAL A 230 -8.55 12.96 9.52
C VAL A 230 -7.27 13.48 10.14
N LEU A 231 -6.50 14.34 9.44
CA LEU A 231 -5.19 14.83 9.90
C LEU A 231 -5.33 16.03 10.86
N ARG A 232 -6.25 15.92 11.82
CA ARG A 232 -6.46 16.93 12.87
C ARG A 232 -5.65 16.59 14.12
N ALA A 233 -5.32 17.62 14.89
CA ALA A 233 -4.55 17.49 16.13
C ALA A 233 -5.15 16.45 17.10
N GLU A 234 -6.48 16.39 17.21
CA GLU A 234 -7.17 15.44 18.09
C GLU A 234 -6.90 13.99 17.72
N HIS A 235 -7.04 13.62 16.44
CA HIS A 235 -6.80 12.27 15.95
C HIS A 235 -5.30 11.90 15.99
N LEU A 236 -4.43 12.87 15.66
CA LEU A 236 -2.98 12.67 15.74
C LEU A 236 -2.54 12.41 17.18
N ARG A 237 -3.04 13.19 18.18
CA ARG A 237 -2.74 12.94 19.59
C ARG A 237 -3.26 11.58 20.06
N GLU A 238 -4.44 11.17 19.58
CA GLU A 238 -5.00 9.86 19.89
C GLU A 238 -4.17 8.71 19.31
N ALA A 239 -3.82 8.82 18.01
CA ALA A 239 -3.09 7.77 17.31
C ALA A 239 -1.62 7.65 17.78
N TYR A 240 -0.94 8.77 18.00
CA TYR A 240 0.49 8.83 18.31
C TYR A 240 0.80 9.00 19.80
N THR A 241 -0.21 8.84 20.68
CA THR A 241 -0.07 8.84 22.16
C THR A 241 0.76 10.01 22.72
N GLY A 242 0.46 11.25 22.25
CA GLY A 242 1.06 12.48 22.80
C GLY A 242 2.42 12.89 22.20
N ARG A 243 2.91 12.20 21.18
CA ARG A 243 4.17 12.54 20.47
C ARG A 243 3.95 13.52 19.29
N VAL A 244 2.94 14.35 19.36
CA VAL A 244 2.65 15.34 18.31
C VAL A 244 3.21 16.69 18.72
N ILE A 245 4.13 17.22 17.91
CA ILE A 245 4.70 18.57 18.08
C ILE A 245 3.95 19.49 17.12
N GLU A 246 3.27 20.50 17.65
CA GLU A 246 2.71 21.59 16.85
C GLU A 246 3.85 22.56 16.47
N LEU A 247 4.24 22.54 15.22
CA LEU A 247 5.08 23.58 14.60
C LEU A 247 4.12 24.67 14.15
N GLY A 248 4.20 25.90 14.63
CA GLY A 248 3.27 27.01 14.34
C GLY A 248 2.69 27.01 12.91
N ASP A 249 1.59 27.75 12.68
CA ASP A 249 0.81 27.80 11.42
C ASP A 249 0.04 26.52 11.03
N GLY A 250 -0.30 25.65 11.99
CA GLY A 250 -1.08 24.43 11.73
C GLY A 250 -0.24 23.28 11.14
N LEU A 251 1.09 23.44 11.04
CA LEU A 251 2.03 22.38 10.72
C LEU A 251 2.22 21.49 11.96
N MET A 252 2.00 20.19 11.79
CA MET A 252 2.22 19.18 12.83
C MET A 252 3.31 18.22 12.36
N THR A 253 4.23 17.90 13.26
CA THR A 253 5.19 16.81 13.06
C THR A 253 5.02 15.76 14.15
N VAL A 254 5.33 14.54 13.83
CA VAL A 254 5.36 13.42 14.78
C VAL A 254 6.81 13.10 15.07
N ASP A 255 7.16 13.04 16.34
CA ASP A 255 8.51 12.66 16.77
C ASP A 255 8.58 11.11 16.78
N ASP A 256 9.15 10.54 15.73
CA ASP A 256 9.51 9.11 15.66
C ASP A 256 10.95 8.96 16.18
N GLU A 257 11.13 8.85 17.50
CA GLU A 257 12.42 8.46 18.05
C GLU A 257 12.80 7.05 17.53
N HIS A 258 13.72 7.02 16.57
CA HIS A 258 14.46 5.81 16.25
C HIS A 258 15.30 5.43 17.46
N HIS A 259 14.86 4.52 18.29
CA HIS A 259 15.73 3.81 19.21
C HIS A 259 16.74 3.00 18.40
N HIS A 260 17.92 3.59 18.18
CA HIS A 260 19.14 2.84 17.92
C HIS A 260 19.57 2.22 19.27
N ASP A 261 19.07 1.04 19.56
CA ASP A 261 19.69 0.16 20.55
C ASP A 261 20.86 -0.57 19.89
N HIS A 262 22.01 -0.38 20.49
CA HIS A 262 23.33 -0.94 20.14
C HIS A 262 23.38 -2.46 20.32
#